data_6800c1511874d3bb28df0a2326a7422e
#
_entry.id   6800c1511874d3bb28df0a2326a7422e
#
_cell.length_a   1.000
_cell.length_b   1.000
_cell.length_c   1.000
_cell.angle_alpha   90.00
_cell.angle_beta   90.00
_cell.angle_gamma   90.00
#
_symmetry.space_group_name_H-M   'P 1'
#
loop_
_entity.id
_entity.type
_entity.pdbx_description
1 polymer ?
#
loop_
_entity_poly.entity_id
_entity_poly.type
_entity_poly.pdbx_seq_one_letter_code
_entity_poly.pdbx_strand_id
1 'polypeptide(L)'
;MNDKPFNDDSYEKFLNSGKIMGSKCRKCGALALPPRPICVSCFGSQMEWVQFKGNGKLAAFTSIVVAPPPMAKEGFGRNNPYIVGVVELQEGVKIVARITGVDAKKPEQIKVGTPLGAEFIQKGEGANKQTSLAFKP
;
A
#
# COMPACT_ATOMS: atom_id res chain seq x y z
N MET A 1 -4.44 -6.84 -20.26
CA MET A 1 -4.41 -6.56 -18.82
C MET A 1 -4.42 -7.84 -17.98
N ASN A 2 -5.18 -8.85 -18.41
CA ASN A 2 -5.33 -10.10 -17.64
C ASN A 2 -4.16 -11.08 -17.77
N ASP A 3 -3.20 -10.78 -18.65
CA ASP A 3 -2.08 -11.68 -18.93
C ASP A 3 -0.83 -11.40 -18.09
N LYS A 4 -0.88 -10.37 -17.24
CA LYS A 4 0.25 -10.04 -16.38
C LYS A 4 0.37 -11.04 -15.24
N PRO A 5 1.61 -11.48 -14.89
CA PRO A 5 1.78 -12.38 -13.74
C PRO A 5 1.43 -11.68 -12.43
N PHE A 6 0.95 -12.44 -11.45
CA PHE A 6 0.57 -11.93 -10.14
C PHE A 6 1.81 -11.82 -9.24
N ASN A 7 2.59 -10.77 -9.44
CA ASN A 7 3.83 -10.52 -8.69
C ASN A 7 4.01 -9.03 -8.43
N ASP A 8 5.08 -8.69 -7.71
CA ASP A 8 5.37 -7.32 -7.32
C ASP A 8 5.68 -6.41 -8.51
N ASP A 9 6.31 -6.93 -9.54
CA ASP A 9 6.64 -6.15 -10.74
C ASP A 9 5.37 -5.66 -11.43
N SER A 10 4.40 -6.54 -11.60
CA SER A 10 3.10 -6.17 -12.19
C SER A 10 2.34 -5.19 -11.30
N TYR A 11 2.39 -5.39 -10.00
CA TYR A 11 1.76 -4.51 -9.02
C TYR A 11 2.32 -3.08 -9.13
N GLU A 12 3.65 -2.96 -9.21
CA GLU A 12 4.31 -1.66 -9.35
C GLU A 12 3.97 -0.97 -10.68
N LYS A 13 3.88 -1.74 -11.76
CA LYS A 13 3.48 -1.20 -13.07
C LYS A 13 2.07 -0.63 -13.04
N PHE A 14 1.14 -1.29 -12.34
CA PHE A 14 -0.20 -0.76 -12.16
C PHE A 14 -0.19 0.51 -11.31
N LEU A 15 0.63 0.57 -10.26
CA LEU A 15 0.78 1.78 -9.45
C LEU A 15 1.28 2.96 -10.29
N ASN A 16 2.24 2.72 -11.19
CA ASN A 16 2.74 3.76 -12.09
C ASN A 16 1.63 4.31 -13.01
N SER A 17 0.59 3.52 -13.24
CA SER A 17 -0.59 3.93 -14.01
C SER A 17 -1.71 4.49 -13.12
N GLY A 18 -1.47 4.64 -11.82
CA GLY A 18 -2.46 5.16 -10.88
C GLY A 18 -3.52 4.14 -10.47
N LYS A 19 -3.20 2.85 -10.52
CA LYS A 19 -4.14 1.78 -10.19
C LYS A 19 -3.62 0.92 -9.05
N ILE A 20 -4.51 0.61 -8.09
CA ILE A 20 -4.22 -0.33 -7.01
C ILE A 20 -4.84 -1.66 -7.41
N MET A 21 -4.00 -2.57 -7.89
CA MET A 21 -4.46 -3.86 -8.41
C MET A 21 -4.02 -5.00 -7.50
N GLY A 22 -4.95 -5.84 -7.12
CA GLY A 22 -4.69 -7.04 -6.36
C GLY A 22 -5.23 -8.26 -7.08
N SER A 23 -5.25 -9.39 -6.41
CA SER A 23 -5.75 -10.64 -6.97
C SER A 23 -6.98 -11.13 -6.21
N LYS A 24 -7.85 -11.82 -6.94
CA LYS A 24 -9.04 -12.47 -6.39
C LYS A 24 -9.06 -13.91 -6.82
N CYS A 25 -9.26 -14.82 -5.89
CA CYS A 25 -9.41 -16.24 -6.20
C CYS A 25 -10.77 -16.49 -6.83
N ARG A 26 -10.78 -17.08 -8.03
CA ARG A 26 -12.03 -17.42 -8.72
C ARG A 26 -12.78 -18.54 -8.03
N LYS A 27 -12.08 -19.35 -7.23
CA LYS A 27 -12.65 -20.52 -6.58
C LYS A 27 -13.33 -20.17 -5.26
N CYS A 28 -12.64 -19.45 -4.38
CA CYS A 28 -13.17 -19.13 -3.04
C CYS A 28 -13.48 -17.65 -2.81
N GLY A 29 -13.09 -16.76 -3.73
CA GLY A 29 -13.37 -15.33 -3.65
C GLY A 29 -12.42 -14.53 -2.76
N ALA A 30 -11.37 -15.15 -2.21
CA ALA A 30 -10.42 -14.46 -1.35
C ALA A 30 -9.63 -13.42 -2.12
N LEU A 31 -9.45 -12.24 -1.50
CA LEU A 31 -8.72 -11.13 -2.08
C LEU A 31 -7.30 -11.07 -1.51
N ALA A 32 -6.34 -10.64 -2.33
CA ALA A 32 -4.97 -10.42 -1.90
C ALA A 32 -4.43 -9.11 -2.46
N LEU A 33 -3.78 -8.34 -1.60
CA LEU A 33 -3.10 -7.11 -1.96
C LEU A 33 -1.82 -7.02 -1.12
N PRO A 34 -0.61 -7.07 -1.68
CA PRO A 34 -0.29 -7.18 -3.11
C PRO A 34 -0.79 -8.48 -3.76
N PRO A 35 -0.83 -8.54 -5.09
CA PRO A 35 -1.35 -9.71 -5.80
C PRO A 35 -0.51 -10.97 -5.56
N ARG A 36 -1.16 -12.12 -5.54
CA ARG A 36 -0.52 -13.41 -5.33
C ARG A 36 -0.95 -14.41 -6.39
N PRO A 37 -0.04 -15.25 -6.89
CA PRO A 37 -0.41 -16.29 -7.88
C PRO A 37 -1.14 -17.47 -7.26
N ILE A 38 -1.00 -17.67 -5.95
CA ILE A 38 -1.62 -18.76 -5.20
C ILE A 38 -2.50 -18.17 -4.11
N CYS A 39 -3.74 -18.65 -3.99
CA CYS A 39 -4.66 -18.22 -2.95
C CYS A 39 -4.15 -18.65 -1.57
N VAL A 40 -4.12 -17.72 -0.62
CA VAL A 40 -3.68 -18.01 0.76
C VAL A 40 -4.74 -18.78 1.55
N SER A 41 -5.96 -18.82 1.07
CA SER A 41 -7.08 -19.45 1.75
C SER A 41 -7.31 -20.89 1.29
N CYS A 42 -7.42 -21.13 -0.04
CA CYS A 42 -7.68 -22.45 -0.57
C CYS A 42 -6.51 -23.06 -1.35
N PHE A 43 -5.40 -22.32 -1.47
CA PHE A 43 -4.18 -22.72 -2.19
C PHE A 43 -4.39 -22.98 -3.69
N GLY A 44 -5.51 -22.54 -4.25
CA GLY A 44 -5.77 -22.63 -5.68
C GLY A 44 -4.95 -21.62 -6.48
N SER A 45 -4.80 -21.85 -7.78
CA SER A 45 -4.02 -20.98 -8.67
C SER A 45 -4.88 -20.21 -9.67
N GLN A 46 -6.21 -20.30 -9.55
CA GLN A 46 -7.13 -19.60 -10.44
C GLN A 46 -7.40 -18.20 -9.94
N MET A 47 -6.46 -17.30 -10.20
CA MET A 47 -6.53 -15.91 -9.75
C MET A 47 -6.94 -15.00 -10.91
N GLU A 48 -7.60 -13.88 -10.56
CA GLU A 48 -7.90 -12.82 -11.51
C GLU A 48 -7.50 -11.47 -10.92
N TRP A 49 -7.27 -10.50 -11.79
CA TRP A 49 -6.96 -9.14 -11.35
C TRP A 49 -8.22 -8.43 -10.88
N VAL A 50 -8.08 -7.67 -9.79
CA VAL A 50 -9.17 -6.83 -9.26
C VAL A 50 -8.60 -5.47 -8.88
N GLN A 51 -9.32 -4.40 -9.21
CA GLN A 51 -8.93 -3.05 -8.86
C GLN A 51 -9.60 -2.62 -7.58
N PHE A 52 -8.80 -2.06 -6.67
CA PHE A 52 -9.27 -1.47 -5.41
C PHE A 52 -9.46 0.03 -5.57
N LYS A 53 -10.45 0.58 -4.89
CA LYS A 53 -10.78 2.00 -4.97
C LYS A 53 -9.78 2.88 -4.23
N GLY A 54 -9.10 2.35 -3.23
CA GLY A 54 -8.13 3.11 -2.46
C GLY A 54 -8.73 3.88 -1.28
N ASN A 55 -9.94 3.55 -0.88
CA ASN A 55 -10.59 4.14 0.29
C ASN A 55 -10.57 3.15 1.45
N GLY A 56 -10.22 3.63 2.63
CA GLY A 56 -10.16 2.76 3.80
C GLY A 56 -10.08 3.55 5.09
N LYS A 57 -9.66 2.89 6.14
CA LYS A 57 -9.48 3.50 7.46
C LYS A 57 -8.18 2.99 8.09
N LEU A 58 -7.64 3.80 9.00
CA LEU A 58 -6.42 3.45 9.72
C LEU A 58 -6.74 2.39 10.78
N ALA A 59 -6.18 1.19 10.62
CA ALA A 59 -6.39 0.08 11.56
C ALA A 59 -5.31 0.06 12.64
N ALA A 60 -4.07 0.43 12.30
CA ALA A 60 -2.95 0.52 13.24
C ALA A 60 -1.88 1.41 12.63
N PHE A 61 -0.95 1.90 13.44
CA PHE A 61 0.17 2.69 12.94
C PHE A 61 1.34 2.68 13.90
N THR A 62 2.52 3.07 13.38
CA THR A 62 3.70 3.30 14.20
C THR A 62 4.50 4.47 13.61
N SER A 63 5.20 5.19 14.50
CA SER A 63 6.10 6.26 14.09
C SER A 63 7.51 5.70 13.97
N ILE A 64 8.13 5.90 12.81
CA ILE A 64 9.47 5.41 12.51
C ILE A 64 10.48 6.53 12.75
N VAL A 65 11.36 6.34 13.72
CA VAL A 65 12.41 7.32 14.07
C VAL A 65 13.79 6.85 13.63
N VAL A 66 13.99 5.55 13.46
CA VAL A 66 15.22 4.97 12.92
C VAL A 66 14.93 4.58 11.48
N ALA A 67 15.33 5.43 10.55
CA ALA A 67 15.01 5.25 9.14
C ALA A 67 15.99 4.28 8.48
N PRO A 68 15.49 3.33 7.64
CA PRO A 68 16.37 2.52 6.81
C PRO A 68 17.09 3.41 5.78
N PRO A 69 18.22 2.94 5.20
CA PRO A 69 19.04 3.79 4.31
C PRO A 69 18.30 4.55 3.21
N PRO A 70 17.34 3.95 2.47
CA PRO A 70 16.62 4.72 1.46
C PRO A 70 15.82 5.89 2.03
N MET A 71 15.22 5.72 3.20
CA MET A 71 14.45 6.77 3.85
C MET A 71 15.35 7.82 4.49
N ALA A 72 16.49 7.41 5.04
CA ALA A 72 17.47 8.34 5.60
C ALA A 72 18.01 9.29 4.53
N LYS A 73 18.20 8.82 3.31
CA LYS A 73 18.63 9.64 2.17
C LYS A 73 17.60 10.71 1.81
N GLU A 74 16.33 10.49 2.13
CA GLU A 74 15.25 11.44 1.89
C GLU A 74 15.09 12.44 3.06
N GLY A 75 15.93 12.34 4.08
CA GLY A 75 15.89 13.25 5.22
C GLY A 75 15.09 12.74 6.40
N PHE A 76 14.61 11.49 6.37
CA PHE A 76 13.86 10.94 7.49
C PHE A 76 14.79 10.38 8.57
N GLY A 77 14.35 10.44 9.80
CA GLY A 77 15.11 9.98 10.95
C GLY A 77 14.53 10.53 12.25
N ARG A 78 15.35 10.54 13.29
CA ARG A 78 14.92 10.94 14.63
C ARG A 78 14.32 12.36 14.69
N ASN A 79 14.87 13.29 13.91
CA ASN A 79 14.39 14.68 13.85
C ASN A 79 13.27 14.87 12.82
N ASN A 80 13.00 13.87 12.00
CA ASN A 80 11.97 13.91 10.97
C ASN A 80 11.38 12.51 10.81
N PRO A 81 10.58 12.05 11.78
CA PRO A 81 9.97 10.72 11.72
C PRO A 81 8.90 10.65 10.65
N TYR A 82 8.54 9.42 10.28
CA TYR A 82 7.42 9.18 9.37
C TYR A 82 6.52 8.09 9.95
N ILE A 83 5.28 8.06 9.46
CA ILE A 83 4.27 7.11 9.94
C ILE A 83 4.08 6.01 8.92
N VAL A 84 4.08 4.76 9.39
CA VAL A 84 3.68 3.59 8.63
C VAL A 84 2.47 3.00 9.33
N GLY A 85 1.44 2.69 8.56
CA GLY A 85 0.20 2.18 9.12
C GLY A 85 -0.35 0.98 8.38
N VAL A 86 -1.26 0.30 9.03
CA VAL A 86 -2.09 -0.74 8.41
C VAL A 86 -3.41 -0.09 8.04
N VAL A 87 -3.75 -0.13 6.76
CA VAL A 87 -4.98 0.45 6.23
C VAL A 87 -5.93 -0.69 5.88
N GLU A 88 -7.14 -0.65 6.44
CA GLU A 88 -8.20 -1.58 6.09
C GLU A 88 -9.03 -0.94 4.98
N LEU A 89 -8.97 -1.52 3.79
CA LEU A 89 -9.71 -1.02 2.65
C LEU A 89 -11.19 -1.41 2.73
N GLN A 90 -12.04 -0.67 2.01
CA GLN A 90 -13.47 -0.93 1.99
C GLN A 90 -13.81 -2.35 1.52
N GLU A 91 -12.95 -2.92 0.68
CA GLU A 91 -13.10 -4.28 0.18
C GLU A 91 -12.76 -5.36 1.21
N GLY A 92 -12.27 -4.95 2.39
CA GLY A 92 -11.96 -5.88 3.49
C GLY A 92 -10.51 -6.33 3.55
N VAL A 93 -9.68 -5.88 2.63
CA VAL A 93 -8.25 -6.22 2.60
C VAL A 93 -7.46 -5.20 3.40
N LYS A 94 -6.42 -5.64 4.10
CA LYS A 94 -5.51 -4.77 4.84
C LYS A 94 -4.18 -4.66 4.09
N ILE A 95 -3.64 -3.46 4.05
CA ILE A 95 -2.35 -3.20 3.42
C ILE A 95 -1.49 -2.33 4.34
N VAL A 96 -0.19 -2.59 4.37
CA VAL A 96 0.77 -1.76 5.09
C VAL A 96 1.27 -0.68 4.13
N ALA A 97 1.17 0.57 4.53
CA ALA A 97 1.58 1.68 3.70
C ALA A 97 2.00 2.87 4.56
N ARG A 98 2.72 3.80 3.94
CA ARG A 98 3.07 5.06 4.58
C ARG A 98 1.83 5.93 4.72
N ILE A 99 1.72 6.60 5.86
CA ILE A 99 0.62 7.53 6.13
C ILE A 99 1.17 8.96 6.04
N THR A 100 0.60 9.75 5.14
CA THR A 100 0.98 11.15 4.94
C THR A 100 -0.14 12.08 5.46
N GLY A 101 0.13 13.38 5.47
CA GLY A 101 -0.87 14.35 5.91
C GLY A 101 -1.14 14.37 7.41
N VAL A 102 -0.31 13.67 8.21
CA VAL A 102 -0.41 13.64 9.67
C VAL A 102 0.92 14.10 10.27
N ASP A 103 0.86 14.58 11.51
CA ASP A 103 2.08 15.02 12.20
C ASP A 103 2.77 13.82 12.86
N ALA A 104 3.84 13.35 12.23
CA ALA A 104 4.61 12.21 12.73
C ALA A 104 5.34 12.49 14.04
N LYS A 105 5.54 13.78 14.38
CA LYS A 105 6.16 14.18 15.65
C LYS A 105 5.18 14.13 16.82
N LYS A 106 3.89 14.03 16.53
CA LYS A 106 2.83 13.97 17.53
C LYS A 106 1.93 12.74 17.27
N PRO A 107 2.49 11.53 17.39
CA PRO A 107 1.71 10.31 17.09
C PRO A 107 0.49 10.13 17.99
N GLU A 108 0.50 10.73 19.19
CA GLU A 108 -0.64 10.66 20.09
C GLU A 108 -1.89 11.39 19.57
N GLN A 109 -1.74 12.23 18.56
CA GLN A 109 -2.86 12.92 17.91
C GLN A 109 -3.45 12.13 16.74
N ILE A 110 -2.77 11.06 16.33
CA ILE A 110 -3.24 10.19 15.24
C ILE A 110 -4.20 9.16 15.83
N LYS A 111 -5.39 9.03 15.24
CA LYS A 111 -6.42 8.14 15.78
C LYS A 111 -6.70 6.97 14.86
N VAL A 112 -6.73 5.77 15.42
CA VAL A 112 -7.20 4.56 14.72
C VAL A 112 -8.68 4.76 14.34
N GLY A 113 -9.05 4.31 13.15
CA GLY A 113 -10.38 4.50 12.61
C GLY A 113 -10.52 5.73 11.71
N THR A 114 -9.46 6.55 11.58
CA THR A 114 -9.47 7.71 10.70
C THR A 114 -9.68 7.28 9.25
N PRO A 115 -10.66 7.88 8.53
CA PRO A 115 -10.82 7.61 7.10
C PRO A 115 -9.61 8.05 6.31
N LEU A 116 -9.16 7.21 5.38
CA LEU A 116 -7.98 7.46 4.55
C LEU A 116 -8.29 7.26 3.08
N GLY A 117 -7.59 8.02 2.23
CA GLY A 117 -7.61 7.86 0.78
C GLY A 117 -6.22 7.59 0.24
N ALA A 118 -6.14 6.86 -0.85
CA ALA A 118 -4.87 6.53 -1.47
C ALA A 118 -4.20 7.76 -2.07
N GLU A 119 -2.87 7.81 -1.96
CA GLU A 119 -2.01 8.81 -2.57
C GLU A 119 -0.87 8.11 -3.27
N PHE A 120 -0.58 8.51 -4.50
CA PHE A 120 0.52 7.93 -5.27
C PHE A 120 1.71 8.87 -5.22
N ILE A 121 2.80 8.42 -4.60
CA ILE A 121 4.04 9.19 -4.49
C ILE A 121 4.98 8.75 -5.59
N GLN A 122 5.32 9.67 -6.50
CA GLN A 122 6.19 9.38 -7.63
C GLN A 122 7.59 9.91 -7.36
N LYS A 123 8.60 9.08 -7.63
CA LYS A 123 10.01 9.41 -7.47
C LYS A 123 10.77 9.03 -8.74
N GLY A 124 11.79 9.83 -9.09
CA GLY A 124 12.59 9.62 -10.27
C GLY A 124 11.92 10.18 -11.52
N GLU A 125 12.61 10.09 -12.64
CA GLU A 125 12.18 10.63 -13.93
C GLU A 125 12.36 9.60 -15.03
N GLY A 126 11.50 9.65 -16.05
CA GLY A 126 11.59 8.79 -17.22
C GLY A 126 11.48 7.31 -16.88
N ALA A 127 12.46 6.53 -17.35
CA ALA A 127 12.48 5.08 -17.15
C ALA A 127 12.73 4.67 -15.69
N ASN A 128 13.26 5.58 -14.87
CA ASN A 128 13.54 5.32 -13.45
C ASN A 128 12.42 5.77 -12.52
N LYS A 129 11.30 6.18 -13.07
CA LYS A 129 10.13 6.61 -12.29
C LYS A 129 9.55 5.44 -11.50
N GLN A 130 9.43 5.64 -10.20
CA GLN A 130 8.79 4.67 -9.30
C GLN A 130 7.64 5.33 -8.58
N THR A 131 6.56 4.59 -8.42
CA THR A 131 5.37 5.06 -7.71
C THR A 131 5.19 4.22 -6.45
N SER A 132 5.12 4.89 -5.32
CA SER A 132 4.85 4.28 -4.02
C SER A 132 3.43 4.61 -3.59
N LEU A 133 2.74 3.64 -3.01
CA LEU A 133 1.40 3.85 -2.48
C LEU A 133 1.49 4.36 -1.05
N ALA A 134 0.77 5.45 -0.77
CA ALA A 134 0.60 5.99 0.57
C ALA A 134 -0.88 6.29 0.79
N PHE A 135 -1.24 6.61 2.02
CA PHE A 135 -2.61 6.98 2.37
C PHE A 135 -2.59 8.25 3.22
N LYS A 136 -3.63 9.06 3.07
CA LYS A 136 -3.79 10.30 3.83
C LYS A 136 -5.26 10.50 4.23
N PRO A 137 -5.50 11.21 5.34
CA PRO A 137 -6.86 11.57 5.76
C PRO A 137 -7.61 12.40 4.73
#